data_b4324e3a93a804bd8c62dd5f89da37b0
#
_entry.id   b4324e3a93a804bd8c62dd5f89da37b0
#
_cell.length_a   1.000
_cell.length_b   1.000
_cell.length_c   1.000
_cell.angle_alpha   90.00
_cell.angle_beta   90.00
_cell.angle_gamma   90.00
#
_symmetry.space_group_name_H-M   'P 1'
#
loop_
_entity.id
_entity.type
_entity.pdbx_description
1 polymer ?
#
loop_
_entity_poly.entity_id
_entity_poly.type
_entity_poly.pdbx_seq_one_letter_code
_entity_poly.pdbx_strand_id
1 'polypeptide(L)'
;MLDTLRKRLRSEKGFTLIELLVVMIILAILMAIAIPSYLSFRDRANRSAAGADLRAVIPDVEAWFSDHGTYAGMTPALLKASYDQSINTTMYTITSLSATTYCVQATSPNDTTKTAAKKGPSAQIVIGATCP
;
A
#
# COMPACT_ATOMS: atom_id res chain seq x y z
N MET A 1 -55.61 8.50 23.22
CA MET A 1 -54.28 8.68 22.60
C MET A 1 -53.36 7.45 22.78
N LEU A 2 -53.37 6.79 23.93
CA LEU A 2 -52.59 5.56 24.26
C LEU A 2 -53.07 4.31 23.46
N ASP A 3 -54.35 4.19 23.14
CA ASP A 3 -54.89 3.04 22.38
C ASP A 3 -54.44 3.00 20.92
N THR A 4 -54.21 4.16 20.33
CA THR A 4 -53.71 4.26 18.93
C THR A 4 -52.22 3.85 18.85
N LEU A 5 -51.43 4.15 19.83
CA LEU A 5 -50.04 3.72 19.98
C LEU A 5 -49.94 2.19 20.19
N ARG A 6 -50.79 1.65 21.04
CA ARG A 6 -50.86 0.19 21.30
C ARG A 6 -51.27 -0.60 20.06
N LYS A 7 -52.18 -0.07 19.23
CA LYS A 7 -52.61 -0.70 17.95
C LYS A 7 -51.46 -0.72 16.92
N ARG A 8 -50.64 0.32 16.85
CA ARG A 8 -49.47 0.38 15.94
C ARG A 8 -48.37 -0.61 16.35
N LEU A 9 -48.10 -0.76 17.65
CA LEU A 9 -47.10 -1.73 18.16
C LEU A 9 -47.54 -3.20 17.99
N ARG A 10 -48.82 -3.47 17.77
CA ARG A 10 -49.37 -4.82 17.59
C ARG A 10 -49.37 -5.29 16.12
N SER A 11 -49.06 -4.40 15.19
CA SER A 11 -49.06 -4.67 13.74
C SER A 11 -47.68 -4.95 13.17
N GLU A 12 -46.63 -4.88 13.96
CA GLU A 12 -45.28 -5.24 13.48
C GLU A 12 -45.17 -6.76 13.45
N LYS A 13 -45.26 -7.33 12.26
CA LYS A 13 -44.89 -8.72 12.01
C LYS A 13 -43.38 -8.83 12.32
N GLY A 14 -43.03 -9.41 13.46
CA GLY A 14 -41.65 -9.70 13.82
C GLY A 14 -41.01 -10.69 12.85
N PHE A 15 -39.73 -10.56 12.60
CA PHE A 15 -38.95 -11.54 11.84
C PHE A 15 -39.00 -12.91 12.51
N THR A 16 -39.09 -13.95 11.71
CA THR A 16 -38.99 -15.32 12.20
C THR A 16 -37.53 -15.68 12.45
N LEU A 17 -37.28 -16.57 13.39
CA LEU A 17 -35.94 -17.08 13.70
C LEU A 17 -35.31 -17.75 12.48
N ILE A 18 -36.10 -18.42 11.65
CA ILE A 18 -35.63 -19.08 10.42
C ILE A 18 -35.20 -18.09 9.35
N GLU A 19 -35.88 -16.93 9.22
CA GLU A 19 -35.47 -15.87 8.27
C GLU A 19 -34.11 -15.31 8.63
N LEU A 20 -33.83 -15.05 9.92
CA LEU A 20 -32.52 -14.61 10.35
C LEU A 20 -31.44 -15.69 10.14
N LEU A 21 -31.76 -16.94 10.42
CA LEU A 21 -30.84 -18.06 10.25
C LEU A 21 -30.43 -18.24 8.78
N VAL A 22 -31.38 -18.20 7.86
CA VAL A 22 -31.10 -18.31 6.41
C VAL A 22 -30.22 -17.17 5.92
N VAL A 23 -30.50 -15.92 6.34
CA VAL A 23 -29.70 -14.75 5.98
C VAL A 23 -28.26 -14.90 6.49
N MET A 24 -28.08 -15.36 7.73
CA MET A 24 -26.74 -15.58 8.29
C MET A 24 -25.94 -16.65 7.54
N ILE A 25 -26.61 -17.73 7.12
CA ILE A 25 -25.95 -18.79 6.31
C ILE A 25 -25.51 -18.23 4.95
N ILE A 26 -26.37 -17.48 4.26
CA ILE A 26 -26.05 -16.89 2.96
C ILE A 26 -24.87 -15.92 3.11
N LEU A 27 -24.90 -15.03 4.11
CA LEU A 27 -23.81 -14.11 4.37
C LEU A 27 -22.50 -14.84 4.69
N ALA A 28 -22.53 -15.92 5.47
CA ALA A 28 -21.36 -16.71 5.78
C ALA A 28 -20.71 -17.32 4.53
N ILE A 29 -21.53 -17.85 3.61
CA ILE A 29 -21.04 -18.41 2.33
C ILE A 29 -20.43 -17.32 1.46
N LEU A 30 -21.08 -16.16 1.34
CA LEU A 30 -20.58 -15.05 0.56
C LEU A 30 -19.25 -14.51 1.12
N MET A 31 -19.14 -14.38 2.44
CA MET A 31 -17.91 -13.94 3.10
C MET A 31 -16.76 -14.94 2.92
N ALA A 32 -17.05 -16.24 2.94
CA ALA A 32 -16.03 -17.28 2.74
C ALA A 32 -15.31 -17.16 1.39
N ILE A 33 -16.00 -16.67 0.36
CA ILE A 33 -15.43 -16.45 -0.98
C ILE A 33 -14.84 -15.04 -1.11
N ALA A 34 -15.52 -14.04 -0.54
CA ALA A 34 -15.13 -12.63 -0.71
C ALA A 34 -13.84 -12.26 0.03
N ILE A 35 -13.64 -12.77 1.26
CA ILE A 35 -12.49 -12.40 2.09
C ILE A 35 -11.15 -12.79 1.45
N PRO A 36 -10.92 -14.04 1.02
CA PRO A 36 -9.66 -14.42 0.37
C PRO A 36 -9.37 -13.62 -0.90
N SER A 37 -10.41 -13.37 -1.69
CA SER A 37 -10.30 -12.59 -2.93
C SER A 37 -9.90 -11.14 -2.65
N TYR A 38 -10.52 -10.51 -1.65
CA TYR A 38 -10.20 -9.15 -1.23
C TYR A 38 -8.77 -9.01 -0.73
N LEU A 39 -8.31 -9.94 0.10
CA LEU A 39 -6.94 -9.94 0.63
C LEU A 39 -5.90 -10.06 -0.50
N SER A 40 -6.14 -10.95 -1.47
CA SER A 40 -5.27 -11.10 -2.64
C SER A 40 -5.22 -9.83 -3.51
N PHE A 41 -6.36 -9.18 -3.70
CA PHE A 41 -6.43 -7.91 -4.43
C PHE A 41 -5.67 -6.80 -3.71
N ARG A 42 -5.86 -6.66 -2.40
CA ARG A 42 -5.17 -5.69 -1.55
C ARG A 42 -3.65 -5.90 -1.57
N ASP A 43 -3.20 -7.15 -1.52
CA ASP A 43 -1.77 -7.48 -1.59
C ASP A 43 -1.14 -7.00 -2.90
N ARG A 44 -1.80 -7.28 -4.02
CA ARG A 44 -1.36 -6.81 -5.35
C ARG A 44 -1.36 -5.29 -5.47
N ALA A 45 -2.37 -4.61 -4.92
CA ALA A 45 -2.45 -3.16 -4.93
C ALA A 45 -1.29 -2.54 -4.15
N ASN A 46 -0.97 -3.06 -2.96
CA ASN A 46 0.14 -2.57 -2.15
C ASN A 46 1.50 -2.81 -2.82
N ARG A 47 1.71 -3.95 -3.47
CA ARG A 47 2.93 -4.20 -4.27
C ARG A 47 3.07 -3.23 -5.43
N SER A 48 1.97 -2.96 -6.12
CA SER A 48 1.94 -1.98 -7.22
C SER A 48 2.22 -0.56 -6.74
N ALA A 49 1.70 -0.18 -5.57
CA ALA A 49 1.97 1.10 -4.94
C ALA A 49 3.46 1.28 -4.63
N ALA A 50 4.11 0.31 -3.97
CA ALA A 50 5.55 0.37 -3.71
C ALA A 50 6.37 0.52 -5.01
N GLY A 51 5.97 -0.16 -6.08
CA GLY A 51 6.61 -0.03 -7.39
C GLY A 51 6.40 1.34 -8.03
N ALA A 52 5.25 1.96 -7.85
CA ALA A 52 4.95 3.31 -8.33
C ALA A 52 5.75 4.37 -7.57
N ASP A 53 5.77 4.27 -6.24
CA ASP A 53 6.55 5.16 -5.37
C ASP A 53 8.04 5.10 -5.71
N LEU A 54 8.56 3.89 -5.94
CA LEU A 54 9.96 3.74 -6.36
C LEU A 54 10.23 4.40 -7.72
N ARG A 55 9.31 4.30 -8.69
CA ARG A 55 9.46 5.00 -9.98
C ARG A 55 9.47 6.50 -9.83
N ALA A 56 8.72 7.03 -8.87
CA ALA A 56 8.65 8.46 -8.63
C ALA A 56 9.99 9.04 -8.12
N VAL A 57 10.73 8.31 -7.29
CA VAL A 57 11.98 8.81 -6.70
C VAL A 57 13.21 8.58 -7.60
N ILE A 58 13.16 7.71 -8.59
CA ILE A 58 14.31 7.44 -9.46
C ILE A 58 14.83 8.69 -10.21
N PRO A 59 13.98 9.57 -10.77
CA PRO A 59 14.46 10.81 -11.38
C PRO A 59 15.31 11.67 -10.42
N ASP A 60 14.94 11.74 -9.15
CA ASP A 60 15.69 12.52 -8.15
C ASP A 60 17.04 11.88 -7.81
N VAL A 61 17.09 10.54 -7.80
CA VAL A 61 18.34 9.77 -7.65
C VAL A 61 19.29 10.04 -8.81
N GLU A 62 18.78 10.09 -10.04
CA GLU A 62 19.61 10.38 -11.21
C GLU A 62 19.96 11.87 -11.30
N ALA A 63 19.10 12.77 -10.84
CA ALA A 63 19.42 14.20 -10.71
C ALA A 63 20.56 14.42 -9.70
N TRP A 64 20.52 13.72 -8.56
CA TRP A 64 21.64 13.74 -7.62
C TRP A 64 22.96 13.37 -8.29
N PHE A 65 22.98 12.27 -9.06
CA PHE A 65 24.18 11.85 -9.77
C PHE A 65 24.65 12.88 -10.80
N SER A 66 23.71 13.50 -11.50
CA SER A 66 24.04 14.56 -12.48
C SER A 66 24.74 15.75 -11.84
N ASP A 67 24.32 16.12 -10.61
CA ASP A 67 24.87 17.29 -9.90
C ASP A 67 26.18 16.99 -9.17
N HIS A 68 26.33 15.74 -8.66
CA HIS A 68 27.46 15.37 -7.78
C HIS A 68 28.48 14.45 -8.45
N GLY A 69 28.13 13.84 -9.59
CA GLY A 69 28.98 12.85 -10.26
C GLY A 69 29.16 11.53 -9.52
N THR A 70 28.39 11.32 -8.44
CA THR A 70 28.48 10.14 -7.57
C THR A 70 27.17 9.90 -6.84
N TYR A 71 26.84 8.62 -6.56
CA TYR A 71 25.73 8.28 -5.66
C TYR A 71 26.17 8.24 -4.18
N ALA A 72 27.46 8.31 -3.89
CA ALA A 72 27.97 8.29 -2.52
C ALA A 72 27.42 9.47 -1.70
N GLY A 73 26.99 9.20 -0.47
CA GLY A 73 26.44 10.23 0.43
C GLY A 73 24.99 10.60 0.20
N MET A 74 24.33 10.07 -0.83
CA MET A 74 22.91 10.30 -1.09
C MET A 74 22.04 9.72 0.03
N THR A 75 21.05 10.49 0.48
CA THR A 75 20.06 10.05 1.48
C THR A 75 18.67 10.49 1.07
N PRO A 76 17.61 9.82 1.53
CA PRO A 76 16.23 10.28 1.26
C PRO A 76 15.96 11.71 1.75
N ALA A 77 16.60 12.13 2.84
CA ALA A 77 16.45 13.48 3.38
C ALA A 77 17.08 14.55 2.46
N LEU A 78 18.24 14.25 1.87
CA LEU A 78 18.89 15.16 0.92
C LEU A 78 18.12 15.24 -0.40
N LEU A 79 17.61 14.13 -0.91
CA LEU A 79 16.76 14.12 -2.09
C LEU A 79 15.50 14.97 -1.86
N LYS A 80 14.86 14.81 -0.71
CA LYS A 80 13.71 15.64 -0.33
C LYS A 80 14.03 17.12 -0.28
N ALA A 81 15.16 17.50 0.30
CA ALA A 81 15.54 18.90 0.49
C ALA A 81 15.92 19.58 -0.82
N SER A 82 16.52 18.85 -1.77
CA SER A 82 17.13 19.45 -2.96
C SER A 82 16.32 19.24 -4.25
N TYR A 83 15.52 18.20 -4.34
CA TYR A 83 14.85 17.83 -5.60
C TYR A 83 13.32 17.76 -5.48
N ASP A 84 12.79 16.96 -4.57
CA ASP A 84 11.33 16.81 -4.41
C ASP A 84 10.90 16.81 -2.94
N GLN A 85 10.30 17.92 -2.49
CA GLN A 85 9.78 18.08 -1.13
C GLN A 85 8.63 17.11 -0.79
N SER A 86 8.02 16.47 -1.77
CA SER A 86 6.95 15.49 -1.56
C SER A 86 7.47 14.12 -1.10
N ILE A 87 8.78 13.86 -1.19
CA ILE A 87 9.39 12.60 -0.77
C ILE A 87 9.08 12.30 0.70
N ASN A 88 8.43 11.17 0.95
CA ASN A 88 8.27 10.65 2.30
C ASN A 88 9.48 9.81 2.70
N THR A 89 10.41 10.42 3.43
CA THR A 89 11.70 9.81 3.80
C THR A 89 11.60 8.50 4.57
N THR A 90 10.46 8.19 5.20
CA THR A 90 10.26 6.95 5.95
C THR A 90 9.92 5.75 5.05
N MET A 91 9.51 6.03 3.80
CA MET A 91 9.14 4.99 2.83
C MET A 91 10.31 4.51 1.98
N TYR A 92 11.41 5.24 1.98
CA TYR A 92 12.58 4.92 1.15
C TYR A 92 13.78 4.53 1.99
N THR A 93 14.44 3.46 1.56
CA THR A 93 15.75 3.04 2.09
C THR A 93 16.75 3.06 0.94
N ILE A 94 17.87 3.72 1.15
CA ILE A 94 18.97 3.79 0.19
C ILE A 94 20.20 3.15 0.81
N THR A 95 20.73 2.14 0.15
CA THR A 95 21.90 1.36 0.61
C THR A 95 22.86 1.08 -0.54
N SER A 96 23.95 0.40 -0.24
CA SER A 96 24.97 -0.02 -1.23
C SER A 96 25.47 1.13 -2.10
N LEU A 97 25.61 2.31 -1.49
CA LEU A 97 26.04 3.52 -2.17
C LEU A 97 27.54 3.46 -2.49
N SER A 98 27.86 3.68 -3.75
CA SER A 98 29.22 3.87 -4.23
C SER A 98 29.28 5.04 -5.22
N ALA A 99 30.43 5.27 -5.86
CA ALA A 99 30.51 6.31 -6.88
C ALA A 99 29.56 6.08 -8.06
N THR A 100 29.29 4.81 -8.42
CA THR A 100 28.58 4.45 -9.65
C THR A 100 27.38 3.53 -9.42
N THR A 101 27.13 3.06 -8.20
CA THR A 101 26.04 2.11 -7.89
C THR A 101 25.25 2.55 -6.67
N TYR A 102 24.00 2.11 -6.63
CA TYR A 102 23.09 2.32 -5.51
C TYR A 102 22.08 1.17 -5.38
N CYS A 103 21.45 1.05 -4.25
CA CYS A 103 20.21 0.29 -4.11
C CYS A 103 19.17 1.19 -3.41
N VAL A 104 18.07 1.44 -4.10
CA VAL A 104 16.92 2.16 -3.56
C VAL A 104 15.76 1.21 -3.41
N GLN A 105 15.16 1.19 -2.23
CA GLN A 105 13.96 0.44 -1.91
C GLN A 105 12.86 1.40 -1.50
N ALA A 106 11.65 1.14 -1.99
CA ALA A 106 10.42 1.77 -1.50
C ALA A 106 9.53 0.74 -0.82
N THR A 107 8.78 1.19 0.18
CA THR A 107 7.74 0.41 0.85
C THR A 107 6.37 0.98 0.54
N SER A 108 5.34 0.14 0.51
CA SER A 108 3.97 0.63 0.32
C SER A 108 3.52 1.49 1.52
N PRO A 109 2.81 2.59 1.29
CA PRO A 109 2.30 3.45 2.36
C PRO A 109 1.29 2.75 3.27
N ASN A 110 0.61 1.74 2.76
CA ASN A 110 -0.45 1.02 3.48
C ASN A 110 -0.01 -0.35 4.04
N ASP A 111 1.15 -0.84 3.63
CA ASP A 111 1.71 -2.12 4.08
C ASP A 111 3.23 -2.14 3.89
N THR A 112 3.95 -1.85 4.95
CA THR A 112 5.43 -1.77 4.94
C THR A 112 6.12 -3.11 4.64
N THR A 113 5.39 -4.22 4.65
CA THR A 113 5.93 -5.52 4.23
C THR A 113 6.00 -5.68 2.71
N LYS A 114 5.31 -4.80 1.96
CA LYS A 114 5.31 -4.81 0.50
C LYS A 114 6.30 -3.79 -0.03
N THR A 115 7.29 -4.30 -0.74
CA THR A 115 8.47 -3.55 -1.17
C THR A 115 8.65 -3.59 -2.67
N ALA A 116 9.41 -2.66 -3.19
CA ALA A 116 10.03 -2.70 -4.50
C ALA A 116 11.46 -2.15 -4.39
N ALA A 117 12.39 -2.68 -5.16
CA ALA A 117 13.77 -2.23 -5.14
C ALA A 117 14.37 -2.10 -6.55
N LYS A 118 15.34 -1.19 -6.69
CA LYS A 118 16.16 -0.99 -7.89
C LYS A 118 17.64 -0.96 -7.49
N LYS A 119 18.44 -1.77 -8.17
CA LYS A 119 19.90 -1.88 -7.95
C LYS A 119 20.65 -1.20 -9.07
N GLY A 120 21.24 -0.04 -8.79
CA GLY A 120 22.06 0.70 -9.75
C GLY A 120 21.31 1.32 -10.90
N PRO A 121 21.97 2.08 -11.76
CA PRO A 121 21.30 2.84 -12.82
C PRO A 121 20.69 1.95 -13.90
N SER A 122 21.34 0.83 -14.25
CA SER A 122 20.94 -0.02 -15.38
C SER A 122 19.92 -1.11 -15.07
N ALA A 123 19.72 -1.49 -13.79
CA ALA A 123 18.79 -2.54 -13.43
C ALA A 123 17.33 -2.05 -13.48
N GLN A 124 16.42 -2.98 -13.75
CA GLN A 124 15.00 -2.71 -13.67
C GLN A 124 14.50 -2.72 -12.22
N ILE A 125 13.35 -2.08 -11.99
CA ILE A 125 12.64 -2.16 -10.72
C ILE A 125 12.05 -3.57 -10.55
N VAL A 126 12.32 -4.18 -9.42
CA VAL A 126 11.79 -5.51 -9.05
C VAL A 126 10.82 -5.35 -7.88
N ILE A 127 9.57 -5.69 -8.14
CA ILE A 127 8.50 -5.64 -7.13
C ILE A 127 8.67 -6.84 -6.17
N GLY A 128 8.58 -6.58 -4.87
CA GLY A 128 8.81 -7.58 -3.82
C GLY A 128 10.28 -7.78 -3.46
N ALA A 129 11.21 -7.09 -4.13
CA ALA A 129 12.61 -7.12 -3.76
C ALA A 129 12.94 -6.15 -2.63
N THR A 130 14.05 -6.43 -1.96
CA THR A 130 14.64 -5.58 -0.92
C THR A 130 16.11 -5.26 -1.26
N CYS A 131 16.59 -4.17 -0.73
CA CYS A 131 18.01 -3.84 -0.72
C CYS A 131 18.74 -4.63 0.38
N PRO A 132 20.01 -5.04 0.17
CA PRO A 132 20.84 -5.66 1.18
C PRO A 132 21.20 -4.68 2.30
#